data_9658a8f805813d8f04f8279cb84df668
#
_entry.id   9658a8f805813d8f04f8279cb84df668
#
_cell.length_a   1.000
_cell.length_b   1.000
_cell.length_c   1.000
_cell.angle_alpha   90.00
_cell.angle_beta   90.00
_cell.angle_gamma   90.00
#
_symmetry.space_group_name_H-M   'P 1'
#
loop_
_entity.id
_entity.type
_entity.pdbx_description
1 polymer ?
#
loop_
_entity_poly.entity_id
_entity_poly.type
_entity_poly.pdbx_seq_one_letter_code
_entity_poly.pdbx_strand_id
1 'polypeptide(L)'
;MLKRVGGEINSEGAVTTIGEAEFPVPFPPGLEFNSPVHGNWNIVHTGMLMPEAIQIYVCADNCMRGVVLTAAEMNAADRFSFVIIEEENLLNGNLEDVTIEGVTDVLNKTEEKPKAVLLFTVCLHHFLGCDLDRVYEELENR
;
A
#
# COMPACT_ATOMS: atom_id res chain seq x y z
N MET A 1 5.89 -18.88 -11.94
CA MET A 1 7.07 -19.76 -11.99
C MET A 1 8.27 -18.98 -11.45
N LEU A 2 8.72 -19.27 -10.24
CA LEU A 2 9.89 -18.62 -9.64
C LEU A 2 11.13 -19.00 -10.43
N LYS A 3 11.79 -18.04 -11.01
CA LYS A 3 13.01 -18.24 -11.76
C LYS A 3 14.14 -18.40 -10.74
N ARG A 4 14.82 -19.55 -10.72
CA ARG A 4 16.03 -19.71 -9.92
C ARG A 4 17.07 -18.68 -10.35
N VAL A 5 17.39 -17.77 -9.47
CA VAL A 5 18.50 -16.84 -9.64
C VAL A 5 19.63 -17.32 -8.74
N GLY A 6 20.53 -18.12 -9.32
CA GLY A 6 21.78 -18.54 -8.67
C GLY A 6 21.65 -19.55 -7.53
N GLY A 7 22.20 -20.76 -7.75
CA GLY A 7 22.44 -21.73 -6.68
C GLY A 7 21.27 -22.65 -6.32
N GLU A 8 21.58 -23.65 -5.53
CA GLU A 8 20.61 -24.56 -4.94
C GLU A 8 19.82 -23.84 -3.84
N ILE A 9 18.52 -24.12 -3.76
CA ILE A 9 17.68 -23.62 -2.67
C ILE A 9 18.15 -24.33 -1.39
N ASN A 10 18.84 -23.62 -0.53
CA ASN A 10 19.14 -24.08 0.81
C ASN A 10 17.94 -23.78 1.71
N SER A 11 17.09 -24.77 1.89
CA SER A 11 15.91 -24.65 2.75
C SER A 11 16.28 -24.43 4.23
N GLU A 12 17.43 -24.90 4.68
CA GLU A 12 17.90 -24.67 6.05
C GLU A 12 18.33 -23.22 6.28
N GLY A 13 18.92 -22.58 5.27
CA GLY A 13 19.28 -21.16 5.31
C GLY A 13 18.10 -20.21 5.07
N ALA A 14 16.95 -20.73 4.65
CA ALA A 14 15.75 -19.94 4.39
C ALA A 14 14.81 -19.84 5.60
N VAL A 15 15.12 -20.50 6.70
CA VAL A 15 14.32 -20.49 7.93
C VAL A 15 15.12 -19.84 9.05
N THR A 16 14.54 -18.83 9.68
CA THR A 16 15.08 -18.19 10.88
C THR A 16 14.01 -18.09 11.95
N THR A 17 14.40 -18.07 13.20
CA THR A 17 13.48 -17.80 14.29
C THR A 17 13.29 -16.29 14.48
N ILE A 18 12.15 -15.88 15.04
CA ILE A 18 11.89 -14.46 15.33
C ILE A 18 12.96 -13.85 16.23
N GLY A 19 13.49 -14.66 17.17
CA GLY A 19 14.55 -14.21 18.08
C GLY A 19 15.93 -14.03 17.43
N GLU A 20 16.16 -14.67 16.29
CA GLU A 20 17.41 -14.61 15.53
C GLU A 20 17.33 -13.65 14.34
N ALA A 21 16.13 -13.12 14.04
CA ALA A 21 15.93 -12.17 12.96
C ALA A 21 16.56 -10.82 13.29
N GLU A 22 17.47 -10.37 12.43
CA GLU A 22 18.15 -9.09 12.57
C GLU A 22 17.53 -8.05 11.63
N PHE A 23 17.26 -6.84 12.14
CA PHE A 23 16.88 -5.70 11.32
C PHE A 23 18.13 -5.01 10.75
N PRO A 24 18.05 -4.43 9.51
CA PRO A 24 16.88 -4.23 8.65
C PRO A 24 16.51 -5.40 7.75
N VAL A 25 17.25 -6.51 7.75
CA VAL A 25 17.01 -7.65 6.86
C VAL A 25 16.59 -8.87 7.69
N PRO A 26 15.33 -8.94 8.14
CA PRO A 26 14.85 -10.03 8.99
C PRO A 26 14.66 -11.35 8.24
N PHE A 27 14.78 -11.35 6.90
CA PHE A 27 14.56 -12.51 6.06
C PHE A 27 15.75 -12.78 5.13
N PRO A 28 15.97 -14.06 4.75
CA PRO A 28 17.01 -14.40 3.78
C PRO A 28 16.85 -13.64 2.47
N PRO A 29 17.96 -13.26 1.80
CA PRO A 29 17.94 -12.46 0.57
C PRO A 29 17.05 -12.99 -0.57
N GLY A 30 16.75 -14.29 -0.57
CA GLY A 30 15.86 -14.89 -1.57
C GLY A 30 14.41 -14.41 -1.53
N LEU A 31 13.98 -13.73 -0.46
CA LEU A 31 12.66 -13.13 -0.33
C LEU A 31 12.60 -11.66 -0.77
N GLU A 32 13.74 -11.03 -1.01
CA GLU A 32 13.83 -9.66 -1.50
C GLU A 32 13.34 -9.50 -2.95
N PHE A 33 13.18 -10.61 -3.66
CA PHE A 33 12.74 -10.64 -5.06
C PHE A 33 11.23 -10.81 -5.24
N ASN A 34 10.43 -10.43 -4.27
CA ASN A 34 9.02 -10.20 -4.56
C ASN A 34 8.93 -9.09 -5.59
N SER A 35 8.39 -9.41 -6.76
CA SER A 35 8.22 -8.38 -7.78
C SER A 35 7.38 -7.22 -7.20
N PRO A 36 7.57 -5.99 -7.66
CA PRO A 36 6.75 -4.85 -7.24
C PRO A 36 5.24 -5.09 -7.38
N VAL A 37 4.87 -5.91 -8.35
CA VAL A 37 3.47 -6.32 -8.57
C VAL A 37 2.96 -7.19 -7.42
N HIS A 38 3.78 -8.10 -6.92
CA HIS A 38 3.44 -8.89 -5.73
C HIS A 38 3.47 -8.05 -4.46
N GLY A 39 4.33 -7.05 -4.38
CA GLY A 39 4.36 -6.10 -3.27
C GLY A 39 3.03 -5.38 -3.09
N ASN A 40 2.44 -4.89 -4.15
CA ASN A 40 1.16 -4.20 -4.12
C ASN A 40 0.01 -5.10 -3.62
N TRP A 41 -0.01 -6.36 -3.99
CA TRP A 41 -1.01 -7.31 -3.51
C TRP A 41 -0.82 -7.65 -2.03
N ASN A 42 0.42 -7.77 -1.58
CA ASN A 42 0.72 -7.99 -0.17
C ASN A 42 0.22 -6.86 0.73
N ILE A 43 0.16 -5.63 0.24
CA ILE A 43 -0.41 -4.49 0.97
C ILE A 43 -1.85 -4.79 1.41
N VAL A 44 -2.70 -5.25 0.48
CA VAL A 44 -4.08 -5.60 0.81
C VAL A 44 -4.13 -6.77 1.78
N HIS A 45 -3.39 -7.83 1.53
CA HIS A 45 -3.35 -8.98 2.41
C HIS A 45 -2.95 -8.61 3.84
N THR A 46 -1.88 -7.84 3.98
CA THR A 46 -1.37 -7.44 5.30
C THR A 46 -2.30 -6.47 6.00
N GLY A 47 -2.77 -5.44 5.30
CA GLY A 47 -3.62 -4.42 5.89
C GLY A 47 -5.01 -4.93 6.27
N MET A 48 -5.57 -5.88 5.52
CA MET A 48 -6.88 -6.47 5.85
C MET A 48 -6.83 -7.42 7.05
N LEU A 49 -5.63 -7.81 7.52
CA LEU A 49 -5.49 -8.52 8.78
C LEU A 49 -5.76 -7.64 10.01
N MET A 50 -5.70 -6.31 9.86
CA MET A 50 -6.00 -5.38 10.94
C MET A 50 -7.52 -5.20 11.06
N PRO A 51 -8.14 -5.65 12.15
CA PRO A 51 -9.58 -5.50 12.34
C PRO A 51 -9.99 -4.03 12.42
N GLU A 52 -11.19 -3.71 11.93
CA GLU A 52 -11.76 -2.36 11.99
C GLU A 52 -10.89 -1.26 11.33
N ALA A 53 -9.90 -1.66 10.51
CA ALA A 53 -9.15 -0.75 9.66
C ALA A 53 -9.77 -0.69 8.25
N ILE A 54 -9.64 0.46 7.61
CA ILE A 54 -9.89 0.61 6.18
C ILE A 54 -8.57 0.92 5.47
N GLN A 55 -8.52 0.56 4.19
CA GLN A 55 -7.42 0.91 3.31
C GLN A 55 -7.87 1.91 2.27
N ILE A 56 -7.09 2.97 2.11
CA ILE A 56 -7.28 3.97 1.05
C ILE A 56 -6.03 3.97 0.18
N TYR A 57 -6.22 3.71 -1.09
CA TYR A 57 -5.15 3.65 -2.08
C TYR A 57 -5.24 4.85 -3.02
N VAL A 58 -4.24 5.73 -2.98
CA VAL A 58 -4.18 6.93 -3.83
C VAL A 58 -3.27 6.64 -5.01
N CYS A 59 -3.84 6.54 -6.21
CA CYS A 59 -3.11 6.05 -7.38
C CYS A 59 -3.72 6.49 -8.71
N ALA A 60 -2.97 6.33 -9.78
CA ALA A 60 -3.51 6.38 -11.13
C ALA A 60 -4.38 5.13 -11.39
N ASP A 61 -5.35 5.25 -12.27
CA ASP A 61 -6.34 4.20 -12.59
C ASP A 61 -5.71 2.83 -12.85
N ASN A 62 -4.65 2.78 -13.63
CA ASN A 62 -3.97 1.52 -13.96
C ASN A 62 -3.29 0.83 -12.78
N CYS A 63 -2.93 1.57 -11.72
CA CYS A 63 -2.20 1.04 -10.57
C CYS A 63 -3.10 0.29 -9.58
N MET A 64 -4.41 0.55 -9.59
CA MET A 64 -5.33 -0.01 -8.61
C MET A 64 -5.87 -1.40 -8.96
N ARG A 65 -5.78 -1.82 -10.22
CA ARG A 65 -6.47 -3.02 -10.73
C ARG A 65 -6.19 -4.28 -9.91
N GLY A 66 -4.93 -4.57 -9.66
CA GLY A 66 -4.54 -5.77 -8.89
C GLY A 66 -4.98 -5.68 -7.43
N VAL A 67 -4.89 -4.50 -6.83
CA VAL A 67 -5.25 -4.25 -5.43
C VAL A 67 -6.75 -4.41 -5.21
N VAL A 68 -7.55 -3.84 -6.10
CA VAL A 68 -9.04 -3.95 -6.07
C VAL A 68 -9.49 -5.39 -6.22
N LEU A 69 -8.90 -6.13 -7.18
CA LEU A 69 -9.21 -7.54 -7.37
C LEU A 69 -8.87 -8.36 -6.13
N THR A 70 -7.73 -8.12 -5.51
CA THR A 70 -7.34 -8.80 -4.29
C THR A 70 -8.28 -8.48 -3.13
N ALA A 71 -8.71 -7.24 -2.97
CA ALA A 71 -9.69 -6.87 -1.95
C ALA A 71 -11.04 -7.60 -2.16
N ALA A 72 -11.47 -7.73 -3.42
CA ALA A 72 -12.68 -8.47 -3.77
C ALA A 72 -12.53 -9.97 -3.50
N GLU A 73 -11.41 -10.59 -3.86
CA GLU A 73 -11.12 -12.00 -3.59
C GLU A 73 -11.08 -12.32 -2.10
N MET A 74 -10.60 -11.39 -1.29
CA MET A 74 -10.58 -11.50 0.18
C MET A 74 -11.93 -11.20 0.83
N ASN A 75 -12.96 -10.86 0.05
CA ASN A 75 -14.25 -10.37 0.55
C ASN A 75 -14.11 -9.17 1.50
N ALA A 76 -13.20 -8.26 1.17
CA ALA A 76 -12.85 -7.08 1.96
C ALA A 76 -13.04 -5.78 1.16
N ALA A 77 -13.84 -5.81 0.11
CA ALA A 77 -14.07 -4.66 -0.76
C ALA A 77 -14.76 -3.48 -0.04
N ASP A 78 -15.55 -3.78 0.98
CA ASP A 78 -16.21 -2.80 1.86
C ASP A 78 -15.24 -2.01 2.75
N ARG A 79 -14.04 -2.55 2.94
CA ARG A 79 -12.97 -1.95 3.74
C ARG A 79 -11.85 -1.36 2.88
N PHE A 80 -12.05 -1.31 1.58
CA PHE A 80 -11.07 -0.81 0.63
C PHE A 80 -11.67 0.33 -0.20
N SER A 81 -10.95 1.44 -0.26
CA SER A 81 -11.30 2.60 -1.07
C SER A 81 -10.08 3.10 -1.85
N PHE A 82 -10.33 3.87 -2.88
CA PHE A 82 -9.26 4.46 -3.67
C PHE A 82 -9.59 5.90 -4.06
N VAL A 83 -8.54 6.67 -4.26
CA VAL A 83 -8.58 8.02 -4.80
C VAL A 83 -7.81 8.00 -6.12
N ILE A 84 -8.47 8.37 -7.21
CA ILE A 84 -7.84 8.39 -8.53
C ILE A 84 -7.11 9.70 -8.75
N ILE A 85 -5.85 9.58 -9.16
CA ILE A 85 -5.03 10.69 -9.62
C ILE A 85 -5.16 10.77 -11.14
N GLU A 86 -5.66 11.88 -11.62
CA GLU A 86 -5.76 12.19 -13.05
C GLU A 86 -4.48 12.85 -13.56
N GLU A 87 -4.25 12.78 -14.87
CA GLU A 87 -3.10 13.44 -15.50
C GLU A 87 -3.08 14.94 -15.24
N GLU A 88 -4.25 15.56 -15.21
CA GLU A 88 -4.40 16.99 -14.90
C GLU A 88 -3.86 17.35 -13.51
N ASN A 89 -4.01 16.49 -12.53
CA ASN A 89 -3.48 16.70 -11.17
C ASN A 89 -1.95 16.74 -11.16
N LEU A 90 -1.32 15.91 -12.00
CA LEU A 90 0.14 15.89 -12.14
C LEU A 90 0.65 17.16 -12.82
N LEU A 91 -0.05 17.61 -13.85
CA LEU A 91 0.31 18.84 -14.59
C LEU A 91 0.12 20.10 -13.74
N ASN A 92 -0.89 20.14 -12.91
CA ASN A 92 -1.20 21.27 -12.03
C ASN A 92 -0.35 21.30 -10.76
N GLY A 93 0.38 20.22 -10.45
CA GLY A 93 1.21 20.12 -9.25
C GLY A 93 0.41 20.18 -7.95
N ASN A 94 -0.83 19.67 -7.93
CA ASN A 94 -1.74 19.70 -6.76
C ASN A 94 -1.97 18.32 -6.14
N LEU A 95 -0.97 17.44 -6.24
CA LEU A 95 -1.10 16.04 -5.83
C LEU A 95 -1.35 15.87 -4.33
N GLU A 96 -0.72 16.71 -3.50
CA GLU A 96 -0.95 16.72 -2.05
C GLU A 96 -2.41 17.06 -1.74
N ASP A 97 -2.93 18.15 -2.35
CA ASP A 97 -4.28 18.62 -2.09
C ASP A 97 -5.32 17.57 -2.54
N VAL A 98 -5.12 16.98 -3.72
CA VAL A 98 -5.98 15.89 -4.23
C VAL A 98 -5.95 14.68 -3.29
N THR A 99 -4.78 14.34 -2.76
CA THR A 99 -4.63 13.25 -1.79
C THR A 99 -5.40 13.56 -0.51
N ILE A 100 -5.21 14.75 0.07
CA ILE A 100 -5.85 15.17 1.32
C ILE A 100 -7.38 15.24 1.15
N GLU A 101 -7.84 15.89 0.09
CA GLU A 101 -9.27 16.03 -0.18
C GLU A 101 -9.94 14.69 -0.48
N GLY A 102 -9.30 13.86 -1.30
CA GLY A 102 -9.81 12.54 -1.65
C GLY A 102 -9.91 11.60 -0.45
N VAL A 103 -8.91 11.56 0.40
CA VAL A 103 -8.94 10.77 1.65
C VAL A 103 -10.02 11.29 2.59
N THR A 104 -10.12 12.61 2.74
CA THR A 104 -11.16 13.24 3.57
C THR A 104 -12.56 12.90 3.06
N ASP A 105 -12.78 12.93 1.74
CA ASP A 105 -14.06 12.58 1.12
C ASP A 105 -14.44 11.10 1.37
N VAL A 106 -13.47 10.19 1.24
CA VAL A 106 -13.68 8.77 1.57
C VAL A 106 -14.10 8.61 3.03
N LEU A 107 -13.38 9.24 3.95
CA LEU A 107 -13.69 9.15 5.39
C LEU A 107 -15.05 9.74 5.76
N ASN A 108 -15.45 10.82 5.07
CA ASN A 108 -16.78 11.42 5.29
C ASN A 108 -17.93 10.55 4.76
N LYS A 109 -17.67 9.72 3.73
CA LYS A 109 -18.65 8.79 3.16
C LYS A 109 -18.70 7.44 3.86
N THR A 110 -17.73 7.15 4.70
CA THR A 110 -17.68 5.90 5.46
C THR A 110 -18.71 5.95 6.59
N GLU A 111 -19.66 5.02 6.58
CA GLU A 111 -20.78 5.00 7.55
C GLU A 111 -20.29 4.76 8.99
N GLU A 112 -19.41 3.76 9.16
CA GLU A 112 -18.77 3.45 10.44
C GLU A 112 -17.36 3.98 10.45
N LYS A 113 -17.04 4.84 11.42
CA LYS A 113 -15.70 5.39 11.55
C LYS A 113 -14.69 4.27 11.84
N PRO A 114 -13.67 4.10 10.99
CA PRO A 114 -12.64 3.08 11.21
C PRO A 114 -11.78 3.44 12.42
N LYS A 115 -11.23 2.42 13.08
CA LYS A 115 -10.25 2.61 14.16
C LYS A 115 -8.84 2.89 13.65
N ALA A 116 -8.56 2.53 12.42
CA ALA A 116 -7.30 2.83 11.74
C ALA A 116 -7.54 3.03 10.25
N VAL A 117 -6.79 3.94 9.67
CA VAL A 117 -6.76 4.21 8.23
C VAL A 117 -5.36 3.89 7.73
N LEU A 118 -5.27 2.99 6.77
CA LEU A 118 -4.03 2.66 6.10
C LEU A 118 -4.02 3.37 4.75
N LEU A 119 -3.24 4.44 4.67
CA LEU A 119 -3.07 5.23 3.46
C LEU A 119 -1.88 4.73 2.65
N PHE A 120 -2.13 4.33 1.42
CA PHE A 120 -1.12 3.89 0.49
C PHE A 120 -0.99 4.84 -0.69
N THR A 121 0.22 5.30 -0.91
CA THR A 121 0.60 6.13 -2.05
C THR A 121 1.37 5.30 -3.08
N VAL A 122 1.47 5.79 -4.30
CA VAL A 122 2.20 5.14 -5.39
C VAL A 122 3.47 5.90 -5.77
N CYS A 123 4.24 5.33 -6.67
CA CYS A 123 5.49 5.92 -7.16
C CYS A 123 5.36 7.36 -7.67
N LEU A 124 4.20 7.79 -8.14
CA LEU A 124 3.97 9.17 -8.58
C LEU A 124 4.25 10.20 -7.49
N HIS A 125 3.87 9.91 -6.24
CA HIS A 125 4.15 10.78 -5.10
C HIS A 125 5.65 10.99 -4.88
N HIS A 126 6.44 9.92 -5.07
CA HIS A 126 7.90 9.99 -4.94
C HIS A 126 8.55 10.68 -6.13
N PHE A 127 8.11 10.40 -7.36
CA PHE A 127 8.67 11.01 -8.56
C PHE A 127 8.44 12.52 -8.63
N LEU A 128 7.31 12.97 -8.12
CA LEU A 128 6.95 14.40 -8.11
C LEU A 128 7.42 15.13 -6.85
N GLY A 129 8.08 14.43 -5.94
CA GLY A 129 8.58 15.04 -4.70
C GLY A 129 7.47 15.53 -3.78
N CYS A 130 6.35 14.78 -3.71
CA CYS A 130 5.21 15.08 -2.87
C CYS A 130 5.62 15.21 -1.40
N ASP A 131 5.17 16.24 -0.72
CA ASP A 131 5.37 16.44 0.72
C ASP A 131 4.40 15.56 1.51
N LEU A 132 4.83 14.32 1.75
CA LEU A 132 4.00 13.35 2.47
C LEU A 132 3.86 13.69 3.95
N ASP A 133 4.84 14.36 4.54
CA ASP A 133 4.76 14.78 5.95
C ASP A 133 3.62 15.78 6.11
N ARG A 134 3.52 16.77 5.22
CA ARG A 134 2.38 17.68 5.15
C ARG A 134 1.06 16.94 4.99
N VAL A 135 1.01 15.96 4.08
CA VAL A 135 -0.21 15.19 3.83
C VAL A 135 -0.68 14.47 5.10
N TYR A 136 0.23 13.82 5.82
CA TYR A 136 -0.11 13.12 7.05
C TYR A 136 -0.51 14.09 8.17
N GLU A 137 0.21 15.17 8.36
CA GLU A 137 -0.13 16.17 9.38
C GLU A 137 -1.51 16.79 9.16
N GLU A 138 -1.86 17.12 7.93
CA GLU A 138 -3.18 17.67 7.61
C GLU A 138 -4.31 16.65 7.79
N LEU A 139 -4.06 15.37 7.47
CA LEU A 139 -5.05 14.32 7.64
C LEU A 139 -5.26 13.95 9.12
N GLU A 140 -4.22 13.97 9.94
CA GLU A 140 -4.32 13.74 11.40
C GLU A 140 -5.11 14.83 12.12
N ASN A 141 -5.13 16.04 11.58
CA ASN A 141 -5.82 17.19 12.17
C ASN A 141 -7.30 17.31 11.74
N ARG A 142 -7.80 16.44 10.89
CA ARG A 142 -9.18 16.42 10.37
C ARG A 142 -10.03 15.33 11.02
#